data_d6818062bde3405e35be842d1fec6846
#
_entry.id   d6818062bde3405e35be842d1fec6846
#
_cell.length_a   1.000
_cell.length_b   1.000
_cell.length_c   1.000
_cell.angle_alpha   90.00
_cell.angle_beta   90.00
_cell.angle_gamma   90.00
#
_symmetry.space_group_name_H-M   'P 1'
#
loop_
_entity.id
_entity.type
_entity.pdbx_description
1 polymer ?
#
loop_
_entity_poly.entity_id
_entity_poly.type
_entity_poly.pdbx_seq_one_letter_code
_entity_poly.pdbx_strand_id
1 'polypeptide(L)'
;MLKSAVSTALGAGLPTTAATRASAAQSAASIETPRGRDYVEAADGTRLAFTDWGEGRPVVFIHAWALPSPMWDYQREPLVQQGLRCIAYDRRGHGRSSTPKRGYDCDTLADDLATLLNELDLREVTLVGYSFGAGEVVRYLSRHGTSRVVKIALIAPAAMPFAMKTADNPSGIPSEKLELVRAAIQQDFPKWLQDGKQAFFVADTSPGLQDWILRLMLTTPLRVAIECNRVMTSTDFRAELPRIPVPTLIIHGDKDASAPIDLTGRPTAALIPKARLKVYEGAPHGLFVTHKDRLNADLLDFVKA
;
A
#
# COMPACT_ATOMS: atom_id res chain seq x y z
N MET A 1 35.56 -23.07 46.19
CA MET A 1 35.54 -24.11 47.25
C MET A 1 34.13 -24.69 47.25
N LEU A 2 33.94 -25.90 46.69
CA LEU A 2 33.69 -27.16 47.40
C LEU A 2 32.34 -27.17 48.18
N LYS A 3 31.40 -28.10 48.10
CA LYS A 3 31.25 -29.55 47.71
C LYS A 3 29.75 -29.79 47.62
N SER A 4 29.19 -30.45 46.65
CA SER A 4 28.87 -31.88 46.57
C SER A 4 28.19 -32.51 47.81
N ALA A 5 26.94 -32.98 47.65
CA ALA A 5 26.46 -34.18 48.26
C ALA A 5 25.20 -34.73 47.54
N VAL A 6 25.37 -35.96 47.06
CA VAL A 6 24.37 -36.87 46.52
C VAL A 6 23.68 -37.55 47.70
N SER A 7 22.37 -37.80 47.65
CA SER A 7 21.75 -38.92 48.37
C SER A 7 20.50 -39.43 47.64
N THR A 8 20.55 -40.70 47.38
CA THR A 8 19.55 -41.65 46.85
C THR A 8 18.57 -42.11 47.94
N ALA A 9 17.28 -42.32 47.58
CA ALA A 9 16.46 -43.49 48.02
C ALA A 9 15.11 -43.54 47.33
N LEU A 10 14.89 -44.58 46.53
CA LEU A 10 13.83 -45.62 46.49
C LEU A 10 12.40 -45.21 46.91
N GLY A 11 11.45 -45.22 46.00
CA GLY A 11 10.65 -46.37 45.59
C GLY A 11 9.25 -46.38 46.22
N ALA A 12 8.20 -46.24 45.45
CA ALA A 12 6.96 -47.02 45.52
C ALA A 12 6.03 -46.63 44.34
N GLY A 13 5.51 -47.63 43.66
CA GLY A 13 4.77 -47.46 42.42
C GLY A 13 3.27 -47.37 42.56
N LEU A 14 2.64 -47.08 41.42
CA LEU A 14 1.30 -47.36 40.89
C LEU A 14 0.18 -46.35 41.20
N PRO A 15 -0.84 -46.18 40.34
CA PRO A 15 -1.08 -46.74 39.01
C PRO A 15 -1.28 -45.70 37.89
N THR A 16 -1.06 -46.17 36.68
CA THR A 16 -1.38 -45.56 35.38
C THR A 16 -2.86 -45.28 35.21
N THR A 17 -3.24 -44.01 35.08
CA THR A 17 -4.46 -43.62 34.36
C THR A 17 -4.06 -42.97 33.06
N ALA A 18 -4.36 -43.63 31.96
CA ALA A 18 -4.20 -43.13 30.62
C ALA A 18 -5.18 -41.93 30.40
N ALA A 19 -4.70 -40.73 30.56
CA ALA A 19 -5.38 -39.54 30.07
C ALA A 19 -5.02 -39.36 28.61
N THR A 20 -5.96 -39.70 27.74
CA THR A 20 -5.94 -39.39 26.32
C THR A 20 -5.81 -37.87 26.13
N ARG A 21 -4.61 -37.37 25.90
CA ARG A 21 -4.39 -36.04 25.41
C ARG A 21 -4.85 -36.02 23.95
N ALA A 22 -6.05 -35.47 23.71
CA ALA A 22 -6.44 -35.00 22.41
C ALA A 22 -5.46 -33.88 22.01
N SER A 23 -4.51 -34.22 21.14
CA SER A 23 -3.66 -33.26 20.47
C SER A 23 -4.54 -32.42 19.52
N ALA A 24 -4.94 -31.24 19.96
CA ALA A 24 -5.41 -30.24 19.05
C ALA A 24 -4.19 -29.76 18.23
N ALA A 25 -3.88 -30.48 17.15
CA ALA A 25 -3.05 -29.98 16.10
C ALA A 25 -3.83 -28.81 15.46
N GLN A 26 -3.58 -27.59 15.91
CA GLN A 26 -3.89 -26.41 15.13
C GLN A 26 -3.10 -26.54 13.84
N SER A 27 -3.80 -26.88 12.77
CA SER A 27 -3.31 -26.78 11.41
C SER A 27 -2.90 -25.33 11.20
N ALA A 28 -1.59 -25.06 11.18
CA ALA A 28 -1.06 -23.88 10.56
C ALA A 28 -1.50 -23.97 9.09
N ALA A 29 -2.54 -23.22 8.72
CA ALA A 29 -2.97 -23.11 7.35
C ALA A 29 -1.75 -22.62 6.56
N SER A 30 -1.20 -23.47 5.73
CA SER A 30 -0.20 -23.11 4.74
C SER A 30 -0.80 -21.98 3.89
N ILE A 31 -0.10 -20.85 3.82
CA ILE A 31 -0.43 -19.74 2.93
C ILE A 31 -0.10 -20.24 1.51
N GLU A 32 -0.99 -21.04 0.95
CA GLU A 32 -0.89 -21.45 -0.45
C GLU A 32 -1.55 -20.38 -1.32
N THR A 33 -0.75 -19.68 -2.12
CA THR A 33 -1.27 -18.93 -3.27
C THR A 33 -2.03 -19.90 -4.17
N PRO A 34 -3.28 -19.58 -4.59
CA PRO A 34 -4.01 -20.44 -5.49
C PRO A 34 -3.19 -20.65 -6.76
N ARG A 35 -2.75 -21.90 -7.02
CA ARG A 35 -2.14 -22.39 -8.24
C ARG A 35 -0.65 -22.10 -8.52
N GLY A 36 0.18 -21.81 -7.54
CA GLY A 36 1.64 -21.65 -7.76
C GLY A 36 2.05 -20.51 -8.70
N ARG A 37 1.15 -19.58 -8.98
CA ARG A 37 1.43 -18.34 -9.73
C ARG A 37 1.72 -17.22 -8.76
N ASP A 38 2.83 -16.54 -8.95
CA ASP A 38 3.25 -15.36 -8.19
C ASP A 38 3.32 -14.10 -9.07
N TYR A 39 2.83 -14.19 -10.31
CA TYR A 39 2.73 -13.07 -11.25
C TYR A 39 1.56 -13.24 -12.24
N VAL A 40 1.08 -12.10 -12.77
CA VAL A 40 0.24 -12.02 -13.96
C VAL A 40 1.01 -11.32 -15.08
N GLU A 41 0.61 -11.54 -16.33
CA GLU A 41 1.26 -10.92 -17.49
C GLU A 41 0.34 -9.88 -18.11
N ALA A 42 0.81 -8.63 -18.17
CA ALA A 42 0.12 -7.54 -18.85
C ALA A 42 0.16 -7.71 -20.37
N ALA A 43 -0.70 -7.00 -21.09
CA ALA A 43 -0.86 -7.11 -22.54
C ALA A 43 0.45 -6.86 -23.34
N ASP A 44 1.39 -6.11 -22.77
CA ASP A 44 2.70 -5.83 -23.36
C ASP A 44 3.80 -6.84 -22.95
N GLY A 45 3.44 -7.93 -22.28
CA GLY A 45 4.37 -8.95 -21.78
C GLY A 45 5.04 -8.57 -20.45
N THR A 46 4.67 -7.46 -19.82
CA THR A 46 5.19 -7.08 -18.49
C THR A 46 4.66 -8.03 -17.43
N ARG A 47 5.55 -8.68 -16.68
CA ARG A 47 5.17 -9.55 -15.56
C ARG A 47 4.98 -8.68 -14.31
N LEU A 48 3.80 -8.79 -13.72
CA LEU A 48 3.38 -8.10 -12.50
C LEU A 48 3.34 -9.12 -11.37
N ALA A 49 4.33 -9.04 -10.49
CA ALA A 49 4.41 -9.92 -9.32
C ALA A 49 3.37 -9.52 -8.28
N PHE A 50 2.77 -10.50 -7.64
CA PHE A 50 1.80 -10.27 -6.55
C PHE A 50 1.98 -11.28 -5.42
N THR A 51 1.33 -11.00 -4.31
CA THR A 51 1.13 -11.91 -3.18
C THR A 51 -0.33 -11.90 -2.81
N ASP A 52 -0.88 -13.07 -2.48
CA ASP A 52 -2.29 -13.30 -2.20
C ASP A 52 -2.41 -14.05 -0.88
N TRP A 53 -2.91 -13.40 0.16
CA TRP A 53 -2.96 -13.92 1.52
C TRP A 53 -4.41 -14.01 2.01
N GLY A 54 -4.72 -15.11 2.70
CA GLY A 54 -6.02 -15.33 3.30
C GLY A 54 -7.11 -15.71 2.29
N GLU A 55 -8.34 -15.75 2.79
CA GLU A 55 -9.54 -16.10 2.04
C GLU A 55 -10.67 -15.11 2.38
N GLY A 56 -11.75 -15.12 1.60
CA GLY A 56 -12.92 -14.27 1.83
C GLY A 56 -12.98 -13.06 0.89
N ARG A 57 -13.56 -11.95 1.36
CA ARG A 57 -13.78 -10.74 0.56
C ARG A 57 -12.44 -10.12 0.13
N PRO A 58 -12.23 -9.88 -1.18
CA PRO A 58 -10.93 -9.41 -1.67
C PRO A 58 -10.69 -7.92 -1.38
N VAL A 59 -9.49 -7.63 -0.90
CA VAL A 59 -8.92 -6.29 -0.75
C VAL A 59 -7.62 -6.25 -1.55
N VAL A 60 -7.54 -5.36 -2.53
CA VAL A 60 -6.35 -5.20 -3.38
C VAL A 60 -5.63 -3.92 -3.00
N PHE A 61 -4.35 -4.04 -2.70
CA PHE A 61 -3.49 -2.97 -2.21
C PHE A 61 -2.54 -2.47 -3.29
N ILE A 62 -2.59 -1.18 -3.56
CA ILE A 62 -1.82 -0.48 -4.57
C ILE A 62 -0.81 0.44 -3.87
N HIS A 63 0.46 0.16 -4.04
CA HIS A 63 1.55 0.80 -3.29
C HIS A 63 1.86 2.25 -3.73
N ALA A 64 2.60 2.98 -2.88
CA ALA A 64 3.03 4.35 -3.11
C ALA A 64 4.13 4.47 -4.21
N TRP A 65 4.53 5.71 -4.49
CA TRP A 65 5.71 6.00 -5.29
C TRP A 65 6.96 5.41 -4.65
N ALA A 66 7.79 4.77 -5.46
CA ALA A 66 9.06 4.12 -5.08
C ALA A 66 8.98 3.04 -4.00
N LEU A 67 7.80 2.72 -3.44
CA LEU A 67 7.61 1.62 -2.50
C LEU A 67 7.02 0.40 -3.21
N PRO A 68 7.56 -0.82 -3.04
CA PRO A 68 6.95 -2.06 -3.51
C PRO A 68 5.87 -2.57 -2.56
N SER A 69 5.17 -3.63 -2.95
CA SER A 69 4.04 -4.23 -2.22
C SER A 69 4.30 -4.62 -0.76
N PRO A 70 5.52 -4.99 -0.32
CA PRO A 70 5.77 -5.29 1.10
C PRO A 70 5.50 -4.12 2.06
N MET A 71 5.41 -2.88 1.56
CA MET A 71 4.97 -1.76 2.42
C MET A 71 3.66 -2.03 3.14
N TRP A 72 2.83 -2.91 2.59
CA TRP A 72 1.49 -3.23 3.08
C TRP A 72 1.42 -4.39 4.08
N ASP A 73 2.54 -5.01 4.45
CA ASP A 73 2.54 -6.21 5.29
C ASP A 73 1.93 -5.95 6.68
N TYR A 74 2.15 -4.76 7.25
CA TYR A 74 1.53 -4.35 8.52
C TYR A 74 0.03 -4.07 8.44
N GLN A 75 -0.54 -3.90 7.26
CA GLN A 75 -1.98 -3.80 7.03
C GLN A 75 -2.58 -5.16 6.70
N ARG A 76 -1.92 -5.91 5.83
CA ARG A 76 -2.44 -7.18 5.31
C ARG A 76 -2.56 -8.25 6.38
N GLU A 77 -1.52 -8.43 7.18
CA GLU A 77 -1.50 -9.47 8.22
C GLU A 77 -2.70 -9.37 9.19
N PRO A 78 -3.00 -8.22 9.82
CA PRO A 78 -4.17 -8.10 10.69
C PRO A 78 -5.51 -8.28 9.95
N LEU A 79 -5.61 -7.85 8.69
CA LEU A 79 -6.85 -7.96 7.91
C LEU A 79 -7.12 -9.42 7.49
N VAL A 80 -6.08 -10.17 7.17
CA VAL A 80 -6.17 -11.63 6.90
C VAL A 80 -6.70 -12.37 8.12
N GLN A 81 -6.20 -12.05 9.31
CA GLN A 81 -6.69 -12.62 10.57
C GLN A 81 -8.17 -12.31 10.84
N GLN A 82 -8.73 -11.29 10.16
CA GLN A 82 -10.14 -10.91 10.23
C GLN A 82 -10.99 -11.53 9.11
N GLY A 83 -10.45 -12.51 8.36
CA GLY A 83 -11.16 -13.26 7.32
C GLY A 83 -11.28 -12.49 6.00
N LEU A 84 -10.30 -11.64 5.66
CA LEU A 84 -10.22 -10.98 4.38
C LEU A 84 -9.13 -11.62 3.50
N ARG A 85 -9.36 -11.62 2.19
CA ARG A 85 -8.34 -11.99 1.20
C ARG A 85 -7.60 -10.74 0.77
N CYS A 86 -6.32 -10.65 1.08
CA CYS A 86 -5.49 -9.46 0.88
C CYS A 86 -4.46 -9.69 -0.23
N ILE A 87 -4.68 -9.05 -1.37
CA ILE A 87 -3.79 -9.12 -2.53
C ILE A 87 -2.98 -7.83 -2.59
N ALA A 88 -1.65 -7.93 -2.72
CA ALA A 88 -0.79 -6.80 -3.02
C ALA A 88 0.12 -7.14 -4.18
N TYR A 89 0.23 -6.24 -5.16
CA TYR A 89 1.08 -6.46 -6.31
C TYR A 89 2.16 -5.37 -6.40
N ASP A 90 3.25 -5.74 -7.03
CA ASP A 90 4.30 -4.79 -7.39
C ASP A 90 3.96 -4.18 -8.75
N ARG A 91 3.79 -2.85 -8.80
CA ARG A 91 3.64 -2.11 -10.06
C ARG A 91 4.84 -2.39 -10.96
N ARG A 92 4.67 -2.37 -12.29
CA ARG A 92 5.79 -2.42 -13.23
C ARG A 92 6.94 -1.52 -12.79
N GLY A 93 8.17 -2.01 -12.89
CA GLY A 93 9.36 -1.31 -12.44
C GLY A 93 9.61 -1.28 -10.94
N HIS A 94 8.77 -1.90 -10.12
CA HIS A 94 8.91 -1.98 -8.67
C HIS A 94 9.02 -3.42 -8.20
N GLY A 95 9.70 -3.62 -7.06
CA GLY A 95 9.79 -4.91 -6.37
C GLY A 95 10.22 -6.06 -7.29
N ARG A 96 9.39 -7.10 -7.38
CA ARG A 96 9.64 -8.31 -8.17
C ARG A 96 9.08 -8.25 -9.60
N SER A 97 8.37 -7.18 -9.96
CA SER A 97 7.79 -7.00 -11.30
C SER A 97 8.84 -6.63 -12.33
N SER A 98 8.56 -6.93 -13.60
CA SER A 98 9.43 -6.55 -14.72
C SER A 98 9.61 -5.03 -14.80
N THR A 99 10.78 -4.61 -15.29
CA THR A 99 11.12 -3.19 -15.47
C THR A 99 11.16 -2.83 -16.96
N PRO A 100 10.00 -2.60 -17.60
CA PRO A 100 9.93 -2.25 -19.01
C PRO A 100 10.55 -0.87 -19.28
N LYS A 101 10.87 -0.59 -20.54
CA LYS A 101 11.47 0.70 -20.94
C LYS A 101 10.47 1.86 -20.89
N ARG A 102 9.15 1.60 -20.89
CA ARG A 102 8.04 2.58 -20.98
C ARG A 102 6.77 2.02 -20.34
N GLY A 103 5.68 2.81 -20.34
CA GLY A 103 4.38 2.38 -19.83
C GLY A 103 4.20 2.68 -18.34
N TYR A 104 4.75 3.80 -17.87
CA TYR A 104 4.59 4.24 -16.48
C TYR A 104 3.49 5.30 -16.31
N ASP A 105 2.76 5.62 -17.40
CA ASP A 105 1.61 6.52 -17.37
C ASP A 105 0.41 5.87 -16.66
N CYS A 106 -0.48 6.72 -16.12
CA CYS A 106 -1.61 6.26 -15.32
C CYS A 106 -2.57 5.34 -16.10
N ASP A 107 -2.67 5.48 -17.43
CA ASP A 107 -3.53 4.64 -18.26
C ASP A 107 -2.99 3.22 -18.29
N THR A 108 -1.70 3.06 -18.57
CA THR A 108 -1.03 1.76 -18.56
C THR A 108 -1.08 1.10 -17.18
N LEU A 109 -0.88 1.89 -16.10
CA LEU A 109 -0.95 1.36 -14.72
C LEU A 109 -2.37 0.90 -14.36
N ALA A 110 -3.39 1.60 -14.82
CA ALA A 110 -4.79 1.19 -14.65
C ALA A 110 -5.12 -0.10 -15.43
N ASP A 111 -4.55 -0.25 -16.64
CA ASP A 111 -4.69 -1.46 -17.45
C ASP A 111 -3.97 -2.66 -16.81
N ASP A 112 -2.82 -2.44 -16.16
CA ASP A 112 -2.12 -3.44 -15.35
C ASP A 112 -2.98 -3.92 -14.18
N LEU A 113 -3.59 -2.99 -13.45
CA LEU A 113 -4.50 -3.31 -12.35
C LEU A 113 -5.71 -4.10 -12.86
N ALA A 114 -6.27 -3.72 -14.02
CA ALA A 114 -7.36 -4.45 -14.65
C ALA A 114 -6.95 -5.89 -15.02
N THR A 115 -5.75 -6.07 -15.54
CA THR A 115 -5.18 -7.39 -15.82
C THR A 115 -5.11 -8.24 -14.55
N LEU A 116 -4.58 -7.69 -13.45
CA LEU A 116 -4.53 -8.40 -12.17
C LEU A 116 -5.93 -8.84 -11.70
N LEU A 117 -6.91 -7.93 -11.71
CA LEU A 117 -8.27 -8.24 -11.28
C LEU A 117 -8.94 -9.30 -12.16
N ASN A 118 -8.67 -9.28 -13.46
CA ASN A 118 -9.23 -10.23 -14.42
C ASN A 118 -8.59 -11.62 -14.30
N GLU A 119 -7.25 -11.69 -14.29
CA GLU A 119 -6.51 -12.96 -14.23
C GLU A 119 -6.75 -13.73 -12.92
N LEU A 120 -7.00 -13.02 -11.82
CA LEU A 120 -7.35 -13.61 -10.54
C LEU A 120 -8.86 -13.77 -10.34
N ASP A 121 -9.67 -13.42 -11.33
CA ASP A 121 -11.15 -13.34 -11.31
C ASP A 121 -11.70 -12.70 -10.02
N LEU A 122 -11.10 -11.58 -9.60
CA LEU A 122 -11.53 -10.89 -8.40
C LEU A 122 -12.83 -10.12 -8.66
N ARG A 123 -13.79 -10.26 -7.73
CA ARG A 123 -15.10 -9.59 -7.77
C ARG A 123 -15.41 -9.00 -6.40
N GLU A 124 -16.29 -8.01 -6.37
CA GLU A 124 -16.66 -7.27 -5.14
C GLU A 124 -15.44 -6.71 -4.39
N VAL A 125 -14.43 -6.26 -5.16
CA VAL A 125 -13.13 -5.84 -4.65
C VAL A 125 -13.25 -4.50 -3.91
N THR A 126 -12.55 -4.39 -2.77
CA THR A 126 -12.17 -3.08 -2.22
C THR A 126 -10.75 -2.75 -2.69
N LEU A 127 -10.58 -1.66 -3.46
CA LEU A 127 -9.25 -1.16 -3.83
C LEU A 127 -8.71 -0.21 -2.76
N VAL A 128 -7.48 -0.40 -2.34
CA VAL A 128 -6.79 0.46 -1.36
C VAL A 128 -5.55 1.04 -2.02
N GLY A 129 -5.59 2.31 -2.40
CA GLY A 129 -4.47 3.01 -3.04
C GLY A 129 -3.79 3.99 -2.09
N TYR A 130 -2.47 3.95 -2.01
CA TYR A 130 -1.67 4.85 -1.19
C TYR A 130 -0.90 5.85 -2.04
N SER A 131 -0.99 7.14 -1.70
CA SER A 131 -0.18 8.17 -2.35
C SER A 131 -0.35 8.15 -3.88
N PHE A 132 0.69 7.82 -4.65
CA PHE A 132 0.61 7.63 -6.11
C PHE A 132 -0.39 6.52 -6.51
N GLY A 133 -0.48 5.43 -5.72
CA GLY A 133 -1.45 4.36 -5.96
C GLY A 133 -2.91 4.80 -5.90
N ALA A 134 -3.22 5.92 -5.21
CA ALA A 134 -4.55 6.50 -5.22
C ALA A 134 -4.96 6.99 -6.63
N GLY A 135 -4.03 7.58 -7.36
CA GLY A 135 -4.25 8.00 -8.76
C GLY A 135 -4.51 6.81 -9.69
N GLU A 136 -3.80 5.71 -9.49
CA GLU A 136 -4.00 4.47 -10.24
C GLU A 136 -5.41 3.90 -10.01
N VAL A 137 -5.90 3.89 -8.76
CA VAL A 137 -7.28 3.48 -8.43
C VAL A 137 -8.31 4.35 -9.14
N VAL A 138 -8.13 5.68 -9.11
CA VAL A 138 -9.06 6.62 -9.78
C VAL A 138 -9.06 6.39 -11.29
N ARG A 139 -7.89 6.26 -11.92
CA ARG A 139 -7.75 6.00 -13.34
C ARG A 139 -8.33 4.65 -13.74
N TYR A 140 -8.18 3.62 -12.90
CA TYR A 140 -8.82 2.32 -13.11
C TYR A 140 -10.35 2.46 -13.21
N LEU A 141 -10.98 3.14 -12.24
CA LEU A 141 -12.44 3.32 -12.26
C LEU A 141 -12.91 4.11 -13.48
N SER A 142 -12.15 5.12 -13.89
CA SER A 142 -12.47 5.92 -15.08
C SER A 142 -12.41 5.11 -16.38
N ARG A 143 -11.45 4.19 -16.51
CA ARG A 143 -11.21 3.42 -17.74
C ARG A 143 -11.97 2.10 -17.79
N HIS A 144 -12.08 1.41 -16.66
CA HIS A 144 -12.62 0.05 -16.58
C HIS A 144 -13.95 -0.05 -15.83
N GLY A 145 -14.42 1.05 -15.23
CA GLY A 145 -15.67 1.09 -14.48
C GLY A 145 -15.62 0.34 -13.16
N THR A 146 -16.79 -0.01 -12.63
CA THR A 146 -16.95 -0.56 -11.27
C THR A 146 -17.46 -1.99 -11.23
N SER A 147 -17.54 -2.70 -12.36
CA SER A 147 -18.14 -4.04 -12.42
C SER A 147 -17.49 -5.07 -11.47
N ARG A 148 -16.23 -4.85 -11.10
CA ARG A 148 -15.46 -5.68 -10.16
C ARG A 148 -15.23 -5.01 -8.81
N VAL A 149 -15.48 -3.68 -8.68
CA VAL A 149 -15.09 -2.87 -7.52
C VAL A 149 -16.31 -2.32 -6.81
N VAL A 150 -16.44 -2.60 -5.52
CA VAL A 150 -17.57 -2.14 -4.70
C VAL A 150 -17.22 -0.96 -3.81
N LYS A 151 -15.94 -0.76 -3.46
CA LYS A 151 -15.45 0.31 -2.58
C LYS A 151 -14.02 0.69 -2.93
N ILE A 152 -13.64 1.92 -2.59
CA ILE A 152 -12.24 2.35 -2.67
C ILE A 152 -11.80 3.07 -1.39
N ALA A 153 -10.54 2.88 -0.99
CA ALA A 153 -9.88 3.65 0.04
C ALA A 153 -8.63 4.34 -0.55
N LEU A 154 -8.58 5.66 -0.45
CA LEU A 154 -7.48 6.50 -0.92
C LEU A 154 -6.71 7.01 0.29
N ILE A 155 -5.51 6.49 0.51
CA ILE A 155 -4.71 6.79 1.70
C ILE A 155 -3.63 7.80 1.32
N ALA A 156 -3.60 8.95 2.02
CA ALA A 156 -2.64 10.02 1.76
C ALA A 156 -2.47 10.31 0.25
N PRO A 157 -3.59 10.51 -0.53
CA PRO A 157 -3.49 10.70 -1.97
C PRO A 157 -2.53 11.83 -2.28
N ALA A 158 -1.50 11.57 -3.09
CA ALA A 158 -0.49 12.54 -3.48
C ALA A 158 -0.75 13.08 -4.88
N ALA A 159 -0.41 14.37 -5.09
CA ALA A 159 -0.56 15.08 -6.37
C ALA A 159 -2.02 15.12 -6.91
N MET A 160 -3.00 14.87 -6.04
CA MET A 160 -4.42 14.90 -6.38
C MET A 160 -5.11 16.08 -5.68
N PRO A 161 -6.11 16.71 -6.33
CA PRO A 161 -6.67 16.34 -7.64
C PRO A 161 -5.78 16.68 -8.83
N PHE A 162 -4.86 17.64 -8.71
CA PHE A 162 -3.87 18.01 -9.72
C PHE A 162 -2.74 18.81 -9.09
N ALA A 163 -1.49 18.36 -9.26
CA ALA A 163 -0.35 18.98 -8.62
C ALA A 163 0.23 20.18 -9.41
N MET A 164 0.31 20.06 -10.73
CA MET A 164 1.02 21.04 -11.55
C MET A 164 0.24 22.36 -11.69
N LYS A 165 0.96 23.48 -11.60
CA LYS A 165 0.39 24.81 -11.85
C LYS A 165 0.11 24.99 -13.33
N THR A 166 -1.13 25.41 -13.61
CA THR A 166 -1.63 25.76 -14.95
C THR A 166 -2.51 27.01 -14.85
N ALA A 167 -3.00 27.52 -15.96
CA ALA A 167 -3.90 28.67 -15.96
C ALA A 167 -5.19 28.38 -15.17
N ASP A 168 -5.68 27.15 -15.22
CA ASP A 168 -6.87 26.67 -14.52
C ASP A 168 -6.59 25.97 -13.17
N ASN A 169 -5.31 25.88 -12.76
CA ASN A 169 -4.83 25.44 -11.45
C ASN A 169 -3.75 26.42 -10.92
N PRO A 170 -4.10 27.67 -10.60
CA PRO A 170 -3.12 28.69 -10.22
C PRO A 170 -2.43 28.40 -8.88
N SER A 171 -3.03 27.59 -8.02
CA SER A 171 -2.48 27.16 -6.73
C SER A 171 -1.54 25.95 -6.82
N GLY A 172 -1.39 25.37 -8.02
CA GLY A 172 -0.50 24.23 -8.24
C GLY A 172 0.98 24.57 -8.11
N ILE A 173 1.81 23.55 -8.14
CA ILE A 173 3.28 23.65 -8.04
C ILE A 173 3.83 24.03 -9.40
N PRO A 174 4.63 25.12 -9.52
CA PRO A 174 5.30 25.47 -10.77
C PRO A 174 6.14 24.32 -11.34
N SER A 175 6.12 24.16 -12.66
CA SER A 175 6.86 23.09 -13.36
C SER A 175 8.35 23.08 -13.03
N GLU A 176 8.95 24.26 -12.88
CA GLU A 176 10.36 24.43 -12.56
C GLU A 176 10.70 23.83 -11.17
N LYS A 177 9.79 23.97 -10.20
CA LYS A 177 9.96 23.34 -8.87
C LYS A 177 9.87 21.82 -8.95
N LEU A 178 8.96 21.31 -9.76
CA LEU A 178 8.84 19.86 -9.99
C LEU A 178 10.09 19.30 -10.68
N GLU A 179 10.67 20.02 -11.63
CA GLU A 179 11.93 19.63 -12.26
C GLU A 179 13.12 19.68 -11.29
N LEU A 180 13.19 20.68 -10.40
CA LEU A 180 14.22 20.72 -9.35
C LEU A 180 14.17 19.52 -8.41
N VAL A 181 12.96 19.06 -8.03
CA VAL A 181 12.80 17.83 -7.25
C VAL A 181 13.35 16.62 -8.01
N ARG A 182 13.00 16.48 -9.30
CA ARG A 182 13.51 15.37 -10.13
C ARG A 182 15.02 15.43 -10.34
N ALA A 183 15.58 16.62 -10.51
CA ALA A 183 17.03 16.82 -10.61
C ALA A 183 17.74 16.41 -9.31
N ALA A 184 17.20 16.75 -8.13
CA ALA A 184 17.74 16.33 -6.84
C ALA A 184 17.69 14.81 -6.66
N ILE A 185 16.56 14.15 -7.04
CA ILE A 185 16.43 12.69 -7.06
C ILE A 185 17.49 12.09 -8.00
N GLN A 186 17.65 12.64 -9.19
CA GLN A 186 18.63 12.15 -10.17
C GLN A 186 20.07 12.30 -9.70
N GLN A 187 20.37 13.36 -8.98
CA GLN A 187 21.70 13.64 -8.46
C GLN A 187 22.12 12.64 -7.36
N ASP A 188 21.23 12.40 -6.37
CA ASP A 188 21.51 11.49 -5.25
C ASP A 188 20.20 11.03 -4.61
N PHE A 189 19.61 9.97 -5.15
CA PHE A 189 18.34 9.44 -4.67
C PHE A 189 18.39 8.95 -3.22
N PRO A 190 19.43 8.20 -2.78
CA PRO A 190 19.59 7.80 -1.40
C PRO A 190 19.65 8.99 -0.43
N LYS A 191 20.42 10.02 -0.76
CA LYS A 191 20.53 11.23 0.05
C LYS A 191 19.20 11.97 0.11
N TRP A 192 18.50 12.13 -1.03
CA TRP A 192 17.21 12.80 -1.12
C TRP A 192 16.17 12.11 -0.20
N LEU A 193 16.12 10.79 -0.19
CA LEU A 193 15.26 10.01 0.71
C LEU A 193 15.65 10.21 2.18
N GLN A 194 16.95 10.16 2.47
CA GLN A 194 17.46 10.33 3.83
C GLN A 194 17.16 11.72 4.40
N ASP A 195 17.32 12.76 3.60
CA ASP A 195 17.03 14.15 3.99
C ASP A 195 15.51 14.35 4.23
N GLY A 196 14.66 13.69 3.43
CA GLY A 196 13.19 13.76 3.52
C GLY A 196 12.56 12.92 4.64
N LYS A 197 13.32 12.05 5.31
CA LYS A 197 12.75 11.06 6.24
C LYS A 197 11.97 11.65 7.42
N GLN A 198 12.38 12.83 7.92
CA GLN A 198 11.70 13.48 9.06
C GLN A 198 10.28 13.94 8.70
N ALA A 199 10.03 14.28 7.44
CA ALA A 199 8.69 14.61 6.95
C ALA A 199 7.81 13.37 6.73
N PHE A 200 8.42 12.19 6.73
CA PHE A 200 7.74 10.91 6.46
C PHE A 200 7.40 10.13 7.73
N PHE A 201 8.15 10.31 8.82
CA PHE A 201 7.98 9.58 10.07
C PHE A 201 7.68 10.50 11.25
N VAL A 202 7.12 9.95 12.33
CA VAL A 202 7.03 10.60 13.65
C VAL A 202 8.29 10.30 14.48
N ALA A 203 8.54 11.12 15.49
CA ALA A 203 9.79 11.08 16.26
C ALA A 203 10.06 9.73 16.98
N ASP A 204 9.00 9.01 17.38
CA ASP A 204 9.07 7.71 18.05
C ASP A 204 9.11 6.51 17.09
N THR A 205 9.14 6.74 15.77
CA THR A 205 9.31 5.65 14.79
C THR A 205 10.69 5.01 14.96
N SER A 206 10.72 3.70 15.23
CA SER A 206 12.00 3.01 15.48
C SER A 206 12.96 3.12 14.29
N PRO A 207 14.28 3.23 14.54
CA PRO A 207 15.29 3.29 13.48
C PRO A 207 15.20 2.10 12.51
N GLY A 208 14.93 0.89 13.03
CA GLY A 208 14.79 -0.31 12.20
C GLY A 208 13.63 -0.23 11.20
N LEU A 209 12.50 0.35 11.61
CA LEU A 209 11.34 0.56 10.73
C LEU A 209 11.63 1.65 9.68
N GLN A 210 12.27 2.74 10.06
CA GLN A 210 12.71 3.78 9.13
C GLN A 210 13.66 3.21 8.08
N ASP A 211 14.68 2.46 8.51
CA ASP A 211 15.66 1.83 7.62
C ASP A 211 15.04 0.80 6.69
N TRP A 212 14.04 0.04 7.17
CA TRP A 212 13.31 -0.92 6.34
C TRP A 212 12.57 -0.21 5.22
N ILE A 213 11.82 0.84 5.51
CA ILE A 213 11.09 1.64 4.50
C ILE A 213 12.06 2.27 3.49
N LEU A 214 13.16 2.89 3.95
CA LEU A 214 14.14 3.49 3.05
C LEU A 214 14.79 2.44 2.13
N ARG A 215 15.10 1.25 2.65
CA ARG A 215 15.60 0.15 1.83
C ARG A 215 14.59 -0.32 0.80
N LEU A 216 13.31 -0.42 1.15
CA LEU A 216 12.26 -0.74 0.18
C LEU A 216 12.22 0.29 -0.95
N MET A 217 12.26 1.58 -0.63
CA MET A 217 12.25 2.65 -1.64
C MET A 217 13.45 2.56 -2.60
N LEU A 218 14.63 2.22 -2.07
CA LEU A 218 15.86 2.09 -2.85
C LEU A 218 15.90 0.85 -3.77
N THR A 219 14.96 -0.08 -3.65
CA THR A 219 14.82 -1.18 -4.62
C THR A 219 14.25 -0.72 -5.95
N THR A 220 13.60 0.45 -5.99
CA THR A 220 13.04 1.00 -7.23
C THR A 220 14.16 1.63 -8.07
N PRO A 221 14.33 1.24 -9.33
CA PRO A 221 15.34 1.81 -10.20
C PRO A 221 15.16 3.31 -10.35
N LEU A 222 16.26 4.08 -10.29
CA LEU A 222 16.26 5.55 -10.34
C LEU A 222 15.43 6.10 -11.51
N ARG A 223 15.58 5.51 -12.71
CA ARG A 223 14.80 5.90 -13.90
C ARG A 223 13.30 5.75 -13.68
N VAL A 224 12.87 4.66 -13.04
CA VAL A 224 11.45 4.40 -12.75
C VAL A 224 10.94 5.39 -11.72
N ALA A 225 11.72 5.65 -10.67
CA ALA A 225 11.35 6.64 -9.64
C ALA A 225 11.14 8.04 -10.25
N ILE A 226 12.02 8.48 -11.14
CA ILE A 226 11.91 9.79 -11.84
C ILE A 226 10.68 9.81 -12.75
N GLU A 227 10.47 8.77 -13.56
CA GLU A 227 9.35 8.71 -14.50
C GLU A 227 8.00 8.65 -13.78
N CYS A 228 7.86 7.82 -12.75
CA CYS A 228 6.66 7.77 -11.93
C CYS A 228 6.40 9.11 -11.21
N ASN A 229 7.45 9.82 -10.75
CA ASN A 229 7.30 11.16 -10.16
C ASN A 229 6.75 12.15 -11.21
N ARG A 230 7.27 12.11 -12.45
CA ARG A 230 6.78 12.95 -13.54
C ARG A 230 5.31 12.69 -13.83
N VAL A 231 4.93 11.43 -14.01
CA VAL A 231 3.55 11.03 -14.28
C VAL A 231 2.61 11.46 -13.14
N MET A 232 2.97 11.15 -11.89
CA MET A 232 2.19 11.51 -10.71
C MET A 232 1.90 13.02 -10.65
N THR A 233 2.91 13.85 -10.90
CA THR A 233 2.79 15.31 -10.74
C THR A 233 2.13 16.01 -11.95
N SER A 234 2.09 15.37 -13.12
CA SER A 234 1.50 15.92 -14.35
C SER A 234 0.11 15.39 -14.69
N THR A 235 -0.39 14.36 -13.97
CA THR A 235 -1.71 13.80 -14.23
C THR A 235 -2.79 14.62 -13.53
N ASP A 236 -3.81 15.02 -14.29
CA ASP A 236 -4.98 15.74 -13.78
C ASP A 236 -6.15 14.77 -13.60
N PHE A 237 -6.65 14.67 -12.37
CA PHE A 237 -7.78 13.82 -12.00
C PHE A 237 -9.09 14.58 -11.77
N ARG A 238 -9.11 15.90 -11.94
CA ARG A 238 -10.27 16.76 -11.62
C ARG A 238 -11.52 16.38 -12.41
N ALA A 239 -11.38 15.89 -13.63
CA ALA A 239 -12.52 15.44 -14.44
C ALA A 239 -13.04 14.05 -14.04
N GLU A 240 -12.23 13.23 -13.39
CA GLU A 240 -12.53 11.82 -13.03
C GLU A 240 -13.16 11.71 -11.64
N LEU A 241 -12.65 12.45 -10.67
CA LEU A 241 -13.08 12.38 -9.27
C LEU A 241 -14.60 12.58 -9.07
N PRO A 242 -15.28 13.54 -9.74
CA PRO A 242 -16.72 13.70 -9.61
C PRO A 242 -17.56 12.54 -10.14
N ARG A 243 -16.95 11.69 -10.97
CA ARG A 243 -17.60 10.54 -11.61
C ARG A 243 -17.45 9.24 -10.84
N ILE A 244 -16.78 9.22 -9.71
CA ILE A 244 -16.59 8.01 -8.88
C ILE A 244 -17.94 7.65 -8.22
N PRO A 245 -18.54 6.49 -8.58
CA PRO A 245 -19.89 6.15 -8.12
C PRO A 245 -19.93 5.30 -6.85
N VAL A 246 -18.77 4.77 -6.43
CA VAL A 246 -18.66 3.82 -5.29
C VAL A 246 -18.36 4.54 -3.97
N PRO A 247 -18.73 3.96 -2.82
CA PRO A 247 -18.30 4.45 -1.52
C PRO A 247 -16.80 4.62 -1.45
N THR A 248 -16.35 5.80 -1.02
CA THR A 248 -14.95 6.18 -0.98
C THR A 248 -14.55 6.60 0.43
N LEU A 249 -13.51 5.98 0.96
CA LEU A 249 -12.84 6.41 2.18
C LEU A 249 -11.55 7.12 1.83
N ILE A 250 -11.35 8.33 2.34
CA ILE A 250 -10.07 9.04 2.25
C ILE A 250 -9.50 9.14 3.66
N ILE A 251 -8.25 8.73 3.85
CA ILE A 251 -7.51 8.88 5.11
C ILE A 251 -6.28 9.73 4.83
N HIS A 252 -6.07 10.79 5.62
CA HIS A 252 -4.94 11.69 5.42
C HIS A 252 -4.44 12.26 6.73
N GLY A 253 -3.12 12.40 6.87
CA GLY A 253 -2.49 13.03 8.02
C GLY A 253 -2.49 14.56 7.91
N ASP A 254 -2.74 15.26 9.01
CA ASP A 254 -2.67 16.74 9.03
C ASP A 254 -1.24 17.28 9.08
N LYS A 255 -0.24 16.42 9.31
CA LYS A 255 1.19 16.76 9.28
C LYS A 255 1.91 16.16 8.07
N ASP A 256 1.16 15.77 7.05
CA ASP A 256 1.73 15.28 5.80
C ASP A 256 2.42 16.44 5.05
N ALA A 257 3.76 16.50 5.13
CA ALA A 257 4.56 17.50 4.45
C ALA A 257 4.90 17.09 2.99
N SER A 258 4.77 15.81 2.65
CA SER A 258 5.00 15.30 1.30
C SER A 258 3.81 15.57 0.36
N ALA A 259 2.61 15.46 0.90
CA ALA A 259 1.35 15.71 0.20
C ALA A 259 0.41 16.50 1.13
N PRO A 260 0.62 17.81 1.34
CA PRO A 260 -0.17 18.59 2.29
C PRO A 260 -1.68 18.42 2.09
N ILE A 261 -2.38 18.06 3.16
CA ILE A 261 -3.80 17.67 3.12
C ILE A 261 -4.70 18.73 2.48
N ASP A 262 -4.38 20.01 2.69
CA ASP A 262 -5.15 21.14 2.14
C ASP A 262 -5.00 21.31 0.63
N LEU A 263 -3.90 20.78 0.07
CA LEU A 263 -3.64 20.77 -1.36
C LEU A 263 -4.05 19.46 -2.04
N THR A 264 -4.31 18.40 -1.27
CA THR A 264 -4.52 17.05 -1.81
C THR A 264 -5.77 16.37 -1.23
N GLY A 265 -5.74 15.86 -0.02
CA GLY A 265 -6.81 15.05 0.57
C GLY A 265 -8.14 15.77 0.70
N ARG A 266 -8.16 17.03 1.16
CA ARG A 266 -9.42 17.82 1.31
C ARG A 266 -10.05 18.16 -0.05
N PRO A 267 -9.33 18.71 -1.04
CA PRO A 267 -9.92 18.97 -2.35
C PRO A 267 -10.30 17.69 -3.08
N THR A 268 -9.56 16.59 -2.93
CA THR A 268 -9.96 15.29 -3.48
C THR A 268 -11.28 14.81 -2.87
N ALA A 269 -11.43 14.90 -1.55
CA ALA A 269 -12.67 14.53 -0.87
C ALA A 269 -13.86 15.39 -1.29
N ALA A 270 -13.64 16.68 -1.51
CA ALA A 270 -14.68 17.61 -1.94
C ALA A 270 -15.21 17.31 -3.35
N LEU A 271 -14.39 16.71 -4.22
CA LEU A 271 -14.77 16.37 -5.60
C LEU A 271 -15.49 15.02 -5.72
N ILE A 272 -15.34 14.09 -4.76
CA ILE A 272 -15.94 12.75 -4.85
C ILE A 272 -17.27 12.73 -4.10
N PRO A 273 -18.42 12.49 -4.77
CA PRO A 273 -19.76 12.65 -4.18
C PRO A 273 -20.04 11.79 -2.93
N LYS A 274 -19.40 10.61 -2.86
CA LYS A 274 -19.61 9.65 -1.75
C LYS A 274 -18.38 9.50 -0.86
N ALA A 275 -17.49 10.50 -0.85
CA ALA A 275 -16.28 10.44 -0.04
C ALA A 275 -16.55 10.72 1.43
N ARG A 276 -15.89 9.96 2.29
CA ARG A 276 -15.71 10.24 3.72
C ARG A 276 -14.25 10.50 3.98
N LEU A 277 -13.92 11.69 4.48
CA LEU A 277 -12.54 12.04 4.87
C LEU A 277 -12.33 11.78 6.36
N LYS A 278 -11.32 10.97 6.70
CA LYS A 278 -10.80 10.82 8.06
C LYS A 278 -9.43 11.51 8.14
N VAL A 279 -9.35 12.52 8.97
CA VAL A 279 -8.08 13.22 9.24
C VAL A 279 -7.40 12.57 10.44
N TYR A 280 -6.13 12.21 10.27
CA TYR A 280 -5.30 11.68 11.35
C TYR A 280 -4.44 12.80 11.91
N GLU A 281 -4.77 13.22 13.13
CA GLU A 281 -4.04 14.26 13.84
C GLU A 281 -2.60 13.81 14.14
N GLY A 282 -1.64 14.67 13.87
CA GLY A 282 -0.21 14.42 14.05
C GLY A 282 0.41 13.48 13.02
N ALA A 283 -0.37 12.90 12.10
CA ALA A 283 0.13 11.90 11.18
C ALA A 283 0.87 12.51 9.98
N PRO A 284 2.09 12.01 9.67
CA PRO A 284 2.87 12.40 8.50
C PRO A 284 2.47 11.57 7.27
N HIS A 285 3.23 11.73 6.16
CA HIS A 285 3.02 10.91 4.96
C HIS A 285 3.21 9.40 5.19
N GLY A 286 4.05 8.99 6.13
CA GLY A 286 4.28 7.57 6.49
C GLY A 286 3.22 6.97 7.42
N LEU A 287 1.98 7.47 7.42
CA LEU A 287 0.93 7.04 8.34
C LEU A 287 0.62 5.52 8.31
N PHE A 288 0.92 4.84 7.20
CA PHE A 288 0.71 3.38 7.07
C PHE A 288 1.58 2.56 8.04
N VAL A 289 2.67 3.11 8.54
CA VAL A 289 3.52 2.50 9.58
C VAL A 289 3.46 3.25 10.90
N THR A 290 3.34 4.58 10.88
CA THR A 290 3.33 5.39 12.11
C THR A 290 1.98 5.35 12.82
N HIS A 291 0.89 5.13 12.09
CA HIS A 291 -0.49 5.06 12.61
C HIS A 291 -1.18 3.75 12.16
N LYS A 292 -0.39 2.66 12.02
CA LYS A 292 -0.83 1.41 11.43
C LYS A 292 -2.07 0.79 12.10
N ASP A 293 -2.13 0.82 13.43
CA ASP A 293 -3.22 0.17 14.16
C ASP A 293 -4.57 0.88 13.92
N ARG A 294 -4.54 2.22 13.92
CA ARG A 294 -5.72 3.04 13.57
C ARG A 294 -6.12 2.85 12.10
N LEU A 295 -5.13 2.81 11.20
CA LEU A 295 -5.38 2.56 9.78
C LEU A 295 -6.01 1.18 9.55
N ASN A 296 -5.52 0.14 10.22
CA ASN A 296 -6.06 -1.21 10.13
C ASN A 296 -7.50 -1.29 10.62
N ALA A 297 -7.82 -0.66 11.75
CA ALA A 297 -9.17 -0.59 12.26
C ALA A 297 -10.13 0.14 11.29
N ASP A 298 -9.73 1.30 10.79
CA ASP A 298 -10.52 2.09 9.85
C ASP A 298 -10.73 1.39 8.49
N LEU A 299 -9.73 0.68 7.98
CA LEU A 299 -9.85 -0.13 6.78
C LEU A 299 -10.78 -1.33 7.00
N LEU A 300 -10.63 -2.04 8.12
CA LEU A 300 -11.47 -3.18 8.47
C LEU A 300 -12.95 -2.78 8.56
N ASP A 301 -13.23 -1.71 9.28
CA ASP A 301 -14.60 -1.16 9.42
C ASP A 301 -15.16 -0.79 8.04
N PHE A 302 -14.37 -0.13 7.20
CA PHE A 302 -14.82 0.28 5.88
C PHE A 302 -15.08 -0.90 4.94
N VAL A 303 -14.22 -1.91 4.96
CA VAL A 303 -14.39 -3.12 4.12
C VAL A 303 -15.62 -3.92 4.55
N LYS A 304 -15.83 -4.07 5.87
CA LYS A 304 -16.94 -4.88 6.41
C LYS A 304 -18.30 -4.19 6.36
N ALA A 305 -18.36 -2.85 6.40
CA ALA A 305 -19.61 -2.09 6.25
C ALA A 305 -20.26 -2.30 4.88
#